data_9285ec7eb0a22c8332d129873a399862
#
_entry.id   9285ec7eb0a22c8332d129873a399862
#
_cell.length_a   1.000
_cell.length_b   1.000
_cell.length_c   1.000
_cell.angle_alpha   90.00
_cell.angle_beta   90.00
_cell.angle_gamma   90.00
#
_symmetry.space_group_name_H-M   'P 1'
#
loop_
_entity.id
_entity.type
_entity.pdbx_description
1 polymer ?
#
loop_
_entity_poly.entity_id
_entity_poly.type
_entity_poly.pdbx_seq_one_letter_code
_entity_poly.pdbx_strand_id
1 'polypeptide(L)'
;MSELPLIAVTDSASCPRPLAEQIERLAKLTELRPQAVILRAKSLDKAAYRTLALQAQQSCEAASIALILHSDWQLARKLGIQNLHLPLALLRQLPTCERTHFTWLSTSVHSVEDAIEAQALGATVLIAGHIYTTQCKAGLAPRGLGFLQSVCSAISLPVYAIGGIGF
;
A
#
# COMPACT_ATOMS: atom_id res chain seq x y z
N MET A 1 12.31 -1.33 -22.71
CA MET A 1 11.36 -2.09 -21.86
C MET A 1 10.81 -1.10 -20.86
N SER A 2 9.50 -0.89 -20.82
CA SER A 2 8.92 -0.04 -19.76
C SER A 2 9.10 -0.78 -18.43
N GLU A 3 9.80 -0.14 -17.49
CA GLU A 3 9.90 -0.67 -16.12
C GLU A 3 8.50 -0.79 -15.53
N LEU A 4 8.19 -1.97 -14.97
CA LEU A 4 6.93 -2.15 -14.25
C LEU A 4 6.98 -1.29 -12.97
N PRO A 5 5.93 -0.49 -12.70
CA PRO A 5 5.91 0.34 -11.51
C PRO A 5 5.88 -0.52 -10.26
N LEU A 6 6.82 -0.31 -9.34
CA LEU A 6 6.92 -1.03 -8.08
C LEU A 6 6.39 -0.19 -6.91
N ILE A 7 5.70 -0.84 -5.98
CA ILE A 7 5.33 -0.29 -4.68
C ILE A 7 5.95 -1.17 -3.60
N ALA A 8 6.76 -0.58 -2.73
CA ALA A 8 7.27 -1.29 -1.56
C ALA A 8 6.27 -1.20 -0.40
N VAL A 9 6.16 -2.27 0.36
CA VAL A 9 5.37 -2.29 1.62
C VAL A 9 6.31 -2.61 2.76
N THR A 10 6.40 -1.72 3.75
CA THR A 10 7.23 -1.97 4.93
C THR A 10 6.59 -3.05 5.82
N ASP A 11 7.40 -3.93 6.39
CA ASP A 11 6.94 -4.94 7.32
C ASP A 11 8.02 -5.29 8.34
N SER A 12 7.74 -4.97 9.61
CA SER A 12 8.65 -5.29 10.72
C SER A 12 8.74 -6.78 11.03
N ALA A 13 7.75 -7.58 10.64
CA ALA A 13 7.75 -9.02 10.88
C ALA A 13 8.63 -9.78 9.87
N SER A 14 8.72 -9.29 8.64
CA SER A 14 9.49 -9.93 7.56
C SER A 14 10.92 -9.40 7.44
N CYS A 15 11.24 -8.28 8.09
CA CYS A 15 12.57 -7.68 8.05
C CYS A 15 13.05 -7.35 9.47
N PRO A 16 14.20 -7.89 9.90
CA PRO A 16 14.73 -7.64 11.26
C PRO A 16 15.27 -6.21 11.45
N ARG A 17 15.39 -5.43 10.36
CA ARG A 17 15.88 -4.05 10.46
C ARG A 17 14.78 -3.11 10.95
N PRO A 18 15.15 -2.05 11.69
CA PRO A 18 14.22 -0.98 12.06
C PRO A 18 13.52 -0.40 10.81
N LEU A 19 12.24 -0.08 10.93
CA LEU A 19 11.45 0.43 9.79
C LEU A 19 12.04 1.70 9.17
N ALA A 20 12.61 2.60 9.97
CA ALA A 20 13.28 3.80 9.46
C ALA A 20 14.46 3.43 8.52
N GLU A 21 15.29 2.47 8.93
CA GLU A 21 16.39 1.98 8.09
C GLU A 21 15.91 1.32 6.79
N GLN A 22 14.80 0.58 6.85
CA GLN A 22 14.20 -0.01 5.64
C GLN A 22 13.85 1.07 4.62
N ILE A 23 13.21 2.14 5.06
CA ILE A 23 12.79 3.26 4.21
C ILE A 23 14.02 3.97 3.61
N GLU A 24 15.03 4.25 4.42
CA GLU A 24 16.27 4.88 3.94
C GLU A 24 16.97 4.03 2.87
N ARG A 25 16.96 2.72 3.03
CA ARG A 25 17.55 1.79 2.03
C ARG A 25 16.75 1.77 0.74
N LEU A 26 15.41 1.70 0.81
CA LEU A 26 14.54 1.79 -0.36
C LEU A 26 14.75 3.11 -1.11
N ALA A 27 14.94 4.20 -0.38
CA ALA A 27 15.22 5.51 -0.96
C ALA A 27 16.53 5.58 -1.74
N LYS A 28 17.51 4.74 -1.40
CA LYS A 28 18.85 4.69 -2.05
C LYS A 28 18.94 3.71 -3.22
N LEU A 29 17.88 2.93 -3.51
CA LEU A 29 17.91 2.02 -4.66
C LEU A 29 17.97 2.81 -5.97
N THR A 30 18.82 2.37 -6.88
CA THR A 30 18.93 2.92 -8.25
C THR A 30 18.22 2.03 -9.26
N GLU A 31 18.43 0.71 -9.16
CA GLU A 31 17.70 -0.30 -9.91
C GLU A 31 16.52 -0.82 -9.08
N LEU A 32 15.42 -1.17 -9.70
CA LEU A 32 14.18 -1.62 -9.04
C LEU A 32 13.68 -0.63 -7.97
N ARG A 33 13.95 0.63 -8.17
CA ARG A 33 13.52 1.68 -7.24
C ARG A 33 11.99 1.76 -7.22
N PRO A 34 11.36 1.65 -6.04
CA PRO A 34 9.91 1.78 -5.95
C PRO A 34 9.49 3.22 -6.23
N GLN A 35 8.38 3.40 -6.93
CA GLN A 35 7.75 4.72 -7.11
C GLN A 35 7.04 5.20 -5.83
N ALA A 36 6.64 4.26 -4.96
CA ALA A 36 5.95 4.55 -3.72
C ALA A 36 6.30 3.54 -2.63
N VAL A 37 6.17 3.97 -1.37
CA VAL A 37 6.32 3.14 -0.18
C VAL A 37 5.06 3.22 0.66
N ILE A 38 4.41 2.09 0.92
CA ILE A 38 3.34 1.97 1.91
C ILE A 38 3.97 1.75 3.28
N LEU A 39 3.81 2.73 4.17
CA LEU A 39 4.30 2.66 5.54
C LEU A 39 3.34 1.86 6.40
N ARG A 40 3.63 0.57 6.57
CA ARG A 40 2.84 -0.34 7.39
C ARG A 40 3.62 -0.74 8.64
N ALA A 41 3.09 -0.37 9.82
CA ALA A 41 3.71 -0.64 11.12
C ALA A 41 2.64 -0.95 12.17
N LYS A 42 2.03 -2.14 12.07
CA LYS A 42 0.88 -2.56 12.90
C LYS A 42 1.17 -2.68 14.40
N SER A 43 2.44 -2.86 14.78
CA SER A 43 2.87 -3.03 16.16
C SER A 43 3.13 -1.72 16.89
N LEU A 44 3.17 -0.59 16.18
CA LEU A 44 3.44 0.71 16.79
C LEU A 44 2.16 1.36 17.32
N ASP A 45 2.29 2.06 18.44
CA ASP A 45 1.27 2.98 18.92
C ASP A 45 1.20 4.24 18.02
N LYS A 46 0.19 5.07 18.23
CA LYS A 46 -0.04 6.27 17.40
C LYS A 46 1.10 7.28 17.47
N ALA A 47 1.75 7.44 18.62
CA ALA A 47 2.84 8.40 18.79
C ALA A 47 4.11 7.95 18.07
N ALA A 48 4.48 6.68 18.25
CA ALA A 48 5.60 6.07 17.57
C ALA A 48 5.36 6.00 16.05
N TYR A 49 4.14 5.67 15.60
CA TYR A 49 3.79 5.68 14.17
C TYR A 49 3.90 7.08 13.57
N ARG A 50 3.45 8.12 14.28
CA ARG A 50 3.62 9.52 13.84
C ARG A 50 5.08 9.90 13.66
N THR A 51 5.94 9.56 14.64
CA THR A 51 7.38 9.84 14.56
C THR A 51 8.01 9.15 13.36
N LEU A 52 7.69 7.87 13.15
CA LEU A 52 8.15 7.11 11.99
C LEU A 52 7.65 7.70 10.67
N ALA A 53 6.38 8.15 10.62
CA ALA A 53 5.81 8.76 9.42
C ALA A 53 6.53 10.05 9.03
N LEU A 54 6.91 10.89 9.99
CA LEU A 54 7.70 12.11 9.73
C LEU A 54 9.09 11.79 9.20
N GLN A 55 9.78 10.80 9.78
CA GLN A 55 11.09 10.36 9.28
C GLN A 55 10.97 9.77 7.87
N ALA A 56 9.95 8.94 7.63
CA ALA A 56 9.67 8.36 6.33
C ALA A 56 9.38 9.42 5.28
N GLN A 57 8.62 10.44 5.63
CA GLN A 57 8.30 11.56 4.73
C GLN A 57 9.57 12.25 4.25
N GLN A 58 10.46 12.63 5.17
CA GLN A 58 11.74 13.26 4.83
C GLN A 58 12.61 12.38 3.91
N SER A 59 12.75 11.09 4.24
CA SER A 59 13.55 10.15 3.44
C SER A 59 12.97 9.93 2.05
N CYS A 60 11.64 9.80 1.94
CA CYS A 60 10.94 9.60 0.69
C CYS A 60 10.98 10.87 -0.20
N GLU A 61 10.79 12.05 0.38
CA GLU A 61 10.91 13.33 -0.33
C GLU A 61 12.31 13.51 -0.91
N ALA A 62 13.37 13.29 -0.11
CA ALA A 62 14.75 13.37 -0.56
C ALA A 62 15.07 12.43 -1.72
N ALA A 63 14.38 11.29 -1.79
CA ALA A 63 14.53 10.30 -2.85
C ALA A 63 13.53 10.45 -3.99
N SER A 64 12.60 11.40 -3.94
CA SER A 64 11.49 11.51 -4.90
C SER A 64 10.67 10.20 -5.01
N ILE A 65 10.37 9.57 -3.88
CA ILE A 65 9.50 8.40 -3.75
C ILE A 65 8.22 8.85 -3.05
N ALA A 66 7.05 8.44 -3.53
CA ALA A 66 5.79 8.78 -2.87
C ALA A 66 5.64 7.99 -1.55
N LEU A 67 5.35 8.68 -0.44
CA LEU A 67 4.98 8.02 0.80
C LEU A 67 3.47 7.83 0.84
N ILE A 68 3.02 6.60 1.14
CA ILE A 68 1.62 6.21 1.33
C ILE A 68 1.45 5.79 2.79
N LEU A 69 0.64 6.50 3.56
CA LEU A 69 0.34 6.08 4.94
C LEU A 69 -0.67 4.93 4.95
N HIS A 70 -0.50 4.03 5.92
CA HIS A 70 -1.39 2.88 6.09
C HIS A 70 -2.35 3.11 7.27
N SER A 71 -3.66 2.99 7.02
CA SER A 71 -4.75 2.95 8.01
C SER A 71 -5.06 4.23 8.78
N ASP A 72 -4.16 5.19 8.91
CA ASP A 72 -4.38 6.42 9.67
C ASP A 72 -4.62 7.64 8.75
N TRP A 73 -5.86 7.81 8.31
CA TRP A 73 -6.24 8.92 7.46
C TRP A 73 -6.15 10.28 8.18
N GLN A 74 -6.39 10.31 9.50
CA GLN A 74 -6.32 11.55 10.28
C GLN A 74 -4.88 12.05 10.37
N LEU A 75 -3.92 11.14 10.54
CA LEU A 75 -2.51 11.49 10.51
C LEU A 75 -2.08 11.95 9.11
N ALA A 76 -2.53 11.25 8.04
CA ALA A 76 -2.24 11.66 6.67
C ALA A 76 -2.70 13.11 6.42
N ARG A 77 -3.92 13.44 6.84
CA ARG A 77 -4.45 14.82 6.77
C ARG A 77 -3.56 15.83 7.52
N LYS A 78 -3.19 15.51 8.77
CA LYS A 78 -2.36 16.40 9.62
C LYS A 78 -0.97 16.65 9.05
N LEU A 79 -0.40 15.67 8.33
CA LEU A 79 0.93 15.75 7.72
C LEU A 79 0.88 16.27 6.26
N GLY A 80 -0.29 16.57 5.71
CA GLY A 80 -0.44 17.00 4.32
C GLY A 80 -0.16 15.88 3.30
N ILE A 81 -0.18 14.61 3.71
CA ILE A 81 0.08 13.47 2.85
C ILE A 81 -1.20 13.10 2.12
N GLN A 82 -1.20 13.18 0.80
CA GLN A 82 -2.36 12.89 -0.06
C GLN A 82 -2.44 11.44 -0.54
N ASN A 83 -1.55 10.57 -0.02
CA ASN A 83 -1.49 9.16 -0.40
C ASN A 83 -1.83 8.29 0.81
N LEU A 84 -2.89 7.49 0.67
CA LEU A 84 -3.43 6.67 1.75
C LEU A 84 -3.72 5.25 1.27
N HIS A 85 -3.36 4.26 2.07
CA HIS A 85 -3.78 2.87 1.90
C HIS A 85 -4.64 2.43 3.08
N LEU A 86 -5.83 1.94 2.80
CA LEU A 86 -6.77 1.43 3.80
C LEU A 86 -7.12 -0.04 3.54
N PRO A 87 -7.22 -0.89 4.57
CA PRO A 87 -8.04 -2.10 4.46
C PRO A 87 -9.47 -1.73 4.05
N LEU A 88 -10.15 -2.58 3.26
CA LEU A 88 -11.49 -2.29 2.75
C LEU A 88 -12.50 -1.94 3.87
N ALA A 89 -12.39 -2.61 5.02
CA ALA A 89 -13.22 -2.31 6.18
C ALA A 89 -13.06 -0.87 6.70
N LEU A 90 -11.85 -0.30 6.63
CA LEU A 90 -11.60 1.10 6.99
C LEU A 90 -12.01 2.07 5.87
N LEU A 91 -11.90 1.66 4.60
CA LEU A 91 -12.37 2.46 3.48
C LEU A 91 -13.89 2.68 3.55
N ARG A 92 -14.66 1.65 3.96
CA ARG A 92 -16.10 1.77 4.22
C ARG A 92 -16.44 2.84 5.27
N GLN A 93 -15.57 3.00 6.27
CA GLN A 93 -15.76 3.94 7.39
C GLN A 93 -15.21 5.34 7.08
N LEU A 94 -14.41 5.50 6.01
CA LEU A 94 -13.86 6.81 5.65
C LEU A 94 -15.01 7.73 5.19
N PRO A 95 -15.20 8.90 5.84
CA PRO A 95 -16.24 9.84 5.42
C PRO A 95 -16.09 10.25 3.95
N THR A 96 -17.19 10.35 3.23
CA THR A 96 -17.17 10.65 1.78
C THR A 96 -16.46 11.97 1.47
N CYS A 97 -16.63 12.98 2.32
CA CYS A 97 -15.95 14.27 2.17
C CYS A 97 -14.43 14.19 2.34
N GLU A 98 -13.92 13.17 3.02
CA GLU A 98 -12.48 12.97 3.20
C GLU A 98 -11.84 12.20 2.02
N ARG A 99 -12.62 11.41 1.28
CA ARG A 99 -12.10 10.58 0.17
C ARG A 99 -11.49 11.42 -0.95
N THR A 100 -12.10 12.53 -1.29
CA THR A 100 -11.64 13.44 -2.35
C THR A 100 -10.36 14.18 -2.02
N HIS A 101 -9.94 14.15 -0.74
CA HIS A 101 -8.68 14.75 -0.32
C HIS A 101 -7.47 13.93 -0.77
N PHE A 102 -7.64 12.62 -0.95
CA PHE A 102 -6.54 11.72 -1.28
C PHE A 102 -6.47 11.51 -2.80
N THR A 103 -5.37 11.94 -3.41
CA THR A 103 -5.09 11.70 -4.84
C THR A 103 -4.76 10.23 -5.10
N TRP A 104 -4.13 9.58 -4.12
CA TRP A 104 -3.91 8.15 -4.09
C TRP A 104 -4.66 7.54 -2.90
N LEU A 105 -5.83 7.00 -3.15
CA LEU A 105 -6.62 6.26 -2.16
C LEU A 105 -6.64 4.79 -2.57
N SER A 106 -5.78 3.97 -1.95
CA SER A 106 -5.70 2.55 -2.30
C SER A 106 -6.29 1.65 -1.22
N THR A 107 -6.73 0.47 -1.65
CA THR A 107 -7.22 -0.57 -0.74
C THR A 107 -6.78 -1.97 -1.19
N SER A 108 -6.64 -2.89 -0.21
CA SER A 108 -6.41 -4.30 -0.49
C SER A 108 -7.72 -4.99 -0.81
N VAL A 109 -7.72 -5.79 -1.89
CA VAL A 109 -8.88 -6.57 -2.35
C VAL A 109 -8.54 -8.04 -2.44
N HIS A 110 -9.53 -8.87 -2.10
CA HIS A 110 -9.39 -10.31 -2.02
C HIS A 110 -10.46 -11.08 -2.82
N SER A 111 -11.38 -10.37 -3.45
CA SER A 111 -12.38 -10.90 -4.39
C SER A 111 -12.70 -9.85 -5.46
N VAL A 112 -13.46 -10.24 -6.48
CA VAL A 112 -13.95 -9.32 -7.52
C VAL A 112 -14.97 -8.37 -6.91
N GLU A 113 -15.79 -8.85 -6.01
CA GLU A 113 -16.81 -8.08 -5.27
C GLU A 113 -16.13 -6.97 -4.43
N ASP A 114 -15.03 -7.31 -3.71
CA ASP A 114 -14.22 -6.32 -3.00
C ASP A 114 -13.72 -5.21 -3.94
N ALA A 115 -13.31 -5.57 -5.16
CA ALA A 115 -12.77 -4.62 -6.13
C ALA A 115 -13.85 -3.66 -6.66
N ILE A 116 -15.03 -4.20 -6.99
CA ILE A 116 -16.18 -3.41 -7.44
C ILE A 116 -16.64 -2.47 -6.33
N GLU A 117 -16.74 -2.97 -5.10
CA GLU A 117 -17.11 -2.16 -3.93
C GLU A 117 -16.08 -1.05 -3.68
N ALA A 118 -14.79 -1.37 -3.71
CA ALA A 118 -13.72 -0.41 -3.50
C ALA A 118 -13.77 0.74 -4.52
N GLN A 119 -14.00 0.41 -5.80
CA GLN A 119 -14.18 1.41 -6.85
C GLN A 119 -15.41 2.31 -6.57
N ALA A 120 -16.54 1.73 -6.18
CA ALA A 120 -17.75 2.47 -5.82
C ALA A 120 -17.54 3.37 -4.58
N LEU A 121 -16.67 2.96 -3.66
CA LEU A 121 -16.29 3.74 -2.49
C LEU A 121 -15.27 4.85 -2.79
N GLY A 122 -14.82 4.98 -4.04
CA GLY A 122 -13.91 6.06 -4.47
C GLY A 122 -12.43 5.73 -4.28
N ALA A 123 -12.05 4.46 -4.16
CA ALA A 123 -10.65 4.08 -4.31
C ALA A 123 -10.13 4.50 -5.68
N THR A 124 -8.85 4.90 -5.75
CA THR A 124 -8.20 5.28 -7.01
C THR A 124 -7.20 4.21 -7.49
N VAL A 125 -6.81 3.30 -6.61
CA VAL A 125 -5.86 2.22 -6.88
C VAL A 125 -6.24 0.99 -6.05
N LEU A 126 -6.09 -0.21 -6.62
CA LEU A 126 -6.31 -1.46 -5.90
C LEU A 126 -5.02 -2.25 -5.73
N ILE A 127 -4.89 -2.94 -4.60
CA ILE A 127 -3.82 -3.91 -4.34
C ILE A 127 -4.46 -5.29 -4.20
N ALA A 128 -4.30 -6.11 -5.24
CA ALA A 128 -4.91 -7.43 -5.34
C ALA A 128 -3.96 -8.51 -4.81
N GLY A 129 -4.40 -9.32 -3.88
CA GLY A 129 -3.55 -10.38 -3.34
C GLY A 129 -4.22 -11.34 -2.39
N HIS A 130 -3.45 -12.35 -1.95
CA HIS A 130 -2.07 -12.65 -2.39
C HIS A 130 -2.08 -13.56 -3.63
N ILE A 131 -1.24 -13.26 -4.59
CA ILE A 131 -1.26 -13.93 -5.90
C ILE A 131 -0.60 -15.31 -5.82
N TYR A 132 0.59 -15.38 -5.22
CA TYR A 132 1.35 -16.61 -5.02
C TYR A 132 1.54 -16.92 -3.54
N THR A 133 1.95 -18.13 -3.22
CA THR A 133 2.27 -18.54 -1.84
C THR A 133 3.28 -17.60 -1.21
N THR A 134 3.02 -17.17 0.02
CA THR A 134 3.88 -16.24 0.76
C THR A 134 3.87 -16.53 2.26
N GLN A 135 4.99 -16.34 2.92
CA GLN A 135 5.11 -16.53 4.37
C GLN A 135 4.19 -15.57 5.16
N CYS A 136 3.93 -14.37 4.63
CA CYS A 136 3.03 -13.40 5.27
C CYS A 136 1.56 -13.88 5.33
N LYS A 137 1.21 -14.94 4.60
CA LYS A 137 -0.11 -15.57 4.53
C LYS A 137 0.00 -17.10 4.63
N ALA A 138 0.90 -17.58 5.51
CA ALA A 138 1.08 -19.01 5.72
C ALA A 138 -0.27 -19.71 6.03
N GLY A 139 -0.50 -20.83 5.38
CA GLY A 139 -1.75 -21.62 5.55
C GLY A 139 -2.95 -21.16 4.73
N LEU A 140 -2.85 -20.03 3.99
CA LEU A 140 -3.90 -19.62 3.05
C LEU A 140 -3.51 -19.98 1.62
N ALA A 141 -4.45 -20.53 0.85
CA ALA A 141 -4.25 -20.81 -0.56
C ALA A 141 -4.06 -19.50 -1.36
N PRO A 142 -3.09 -19.43 -2.29
CA PRO A 142 -2.93 -18.29 -3.17
C PRO A 142 -4.13 -18.14 -4.11
N ARG A 143 -4.44 -16.91 -4.48
CA ARG A 143 -5.59 -16.62 -5.36
C ARG A 143 -5.29 -16.84 -6.82
N GLY A 144 -4.03 -16.78 -7.20
CA GLY A 144 -3.55 -17.04 -8.55
C GLY A 144 -3.80 -15.92 -9.56
N LEU A 145 -3.30 -16.15 -10.77
CA LEU A 145 -3.43 -15.18 -11.88
C LEU A 145 -4.87 -15.04 -12.39
N GLY A 146 -5.66 -16.10 -12.33
CA GLY A 146 -7.08 -16.04 -12.72
C GLY A 146 -7.88 -15.04 -11.90
N PHE A 147 -7.64 -14.98 -10.60
CA PHE A 147 -8.22 -13.95 -9.72
C PHE A 147 -7.77 -12.55 -10.15
N LEU A 148 -6.47 -12.34 -10.38
CA LEU A 148 -5.95 -11.05 -10.81
C LEU A 148 -6.59 -10.60 -12.12
N GLN A 149 -6.68 -11.51 -13.10
CA GLN A 149 -7.33 -11.24 -14.39
C GLN A 149 -8.81 -10.86 -14.21
N SER A 150 -9.55 -11.58 -13.36
CA SER A 150 -10.95 -11.30 -13.10
C SER A 150 -11.14 -9.92 -12.47
N VAL A 151 -10.28 -9.55 -11.50
CA VAL A 151 -10.29 -8.21 -10.89
C VAL A 151 -10.03 -7.13 -11.95
N CYS A 152 -8.97 -7.27 -12.76
CA CYS A 152 -8.64 -6.30 -13.81
C CYS A 152 -9.73 -6.16 -14.88
N SER A 153 -10.49 -7.21 -15.15
CA SER A 153 -11.60 -7.18 -16.11
C SER A 153 -12.87 -6.54 -15.56
N ALA A 154 -13.03 -6.52 -14.24
CA ALA A 154 -14.25 -6.05 -13.58
C ALA A 154 -14.26 -4.54 -13.26
N ILE A 155 -13.09 -3.90 -13.26
CA ILE A 155 -12.93 -2.50 -12.84
C ILE A 155 -12.04 -1.72 -13.81
N SER A 156 -12.08 -0.38 -13.71
CA SER A 156 -11.29 0.53 -14.55
C SER A 156 -10.07 1.13 -13.83
N LEU A 157 -9.86 0.78 -12.55
CA LEU A 157 -8.77 1.34 -11.76
C LEU A 157 -7.43 0.60 -12.01
N PRO A 158 -6.29 1.25 -11.80
CA PRO A 158 -4.99 0.58 -11.73
C PRO A 158 -4.98 -0.49 -10.63
N VAL A 159 -4.45 -1.67 -10.95
CA VAL A 159 -4.33 -2.80 -10.03
C VAL A 159 -2.86 -3.20 -9.87
N TYR A 160 -2.40 -3.23 -8.63
CA TYR A 160 -1.10 -3.78 -8.26
C TYR A 160 -1.27 -5.17 -7.66
N ALA A 161 -0.49 -6.11 -8.13
CA ALA A 161 -0.45 -7.47 -7.60
C ALA A 161 0.51 -7.55 -6.40
N ILE A 162 0.14 -8.30 -5.35
CA ILE A 162 1.00 -8.54 -4.19
C ILE A 162 0.93 -9.98 -3.72
N GLY A 163 2.01 -10.45 -3.12
CA GLY A 163 2.12 -11.75 -2.44
C GLY A 163 2.82 -12.82 -3.26
N GLY A 164 4.03 -13.19 -2.82
CA GLY A 164 4.84 -14.24 -3.40
C GLY A 164 5.41 -13.93 -4.79
N ILE A 165 5.40 -12.66 -5.20
CA ILE A 165 6.03 -12.20 -6.45
C ILE A 165 7.52 -11.99 -6.14
N GLY A 166 8.39 -12.64 -6.92
CA GLY A 166 9.84 -12.54 -6.84
C GLY A 166 10.47 -12.45 -8.23
N PHE A 167 11.73 -12.13 -8.26
CA PHE A 167 12.58 -12.10 -9.44
C PHE A 167 13.46 -13.34 -9.47
#